data_7ab9009c400991abaecc23ed23c8f77e
#
_entry.id   7ab9009c400991abaecc23ed23c8f77e
#
_cell.length_a   1.000
_cell.length_b   1.000
_cell.length_c   1.000
_cell.angle_alpha   90.00
_cell.angle_beta   90.00
_cell.angle_gamma   90.00
#
_symmetry.space_group_name_H-M   'P 1'
#
loop_
_entity.id
_entity.type
_entity.pdbx_description
1 polymer ?
#
loop_
_entity_poly.entity_id
_entity_poly.type
_entity_poly.pdbx_seq_one_letter_code
_entity_poly.pdbx_strand_id
1 'polypeptide(L)'
;MELLENGVEANELQDSILKMESNEIEQSKVGIMRALVEAEDPSAKEVDNFMIRRFLRARDLDIEKASNLFLKYLRWRQTFVPNGSIGASEIPNELVHNKVFMQGLDKNGRPIVVIFGGRHKQNNIEELKRFVVYTLDKICSRMPGGQEKFMCIADLKGWGYSNSDIRGYLAALSILQIIFVENKSLRSTLLNDIDESQLPDAYAGQLPLVPIQDA
;
A
#
# COMPACT_ATOMS: atom_id res chain seq x y z
N MET A 1 -17.50 -24.82 -34.26
CA MET A 1 -16.84 -23.59 -33.82
C MET A 1 -17.82 -22.74 -33.02
N GLU A 2 -19.05 -22.55 -33.47
CA GLU A 2 -20.12 -21.79 -32.79
C GLU A 2 -20.50 -22.27 -31.37
N LEU A 3 -20.40 -23.55 -31.04
CA LEU A 3 -20.73 -24.09 -29.72
C LEU A 3 -19.65 -23.81 -28.65
N LEU A 4 -18.42 -23.50 -29.07
CA LEU A 4 -17.34 -23.13 -28.15
C LEU A 4 -17.36 -21.63 -27.83
N GLU A 5 -17.78 -20.78 -28.77
CA GLU A 5 -17.93 -19.33 -28.56
C GLU A 5 -19.09 -19.04 -27.59
N ASN A 6 -20.22 -19.71 -27.71
CA ASN A 6 -21.37 -19.57 -26.81
C ASN A 6 -21.03 -19.98 -25.34
N GLY A 7 -20.12 -20.92 -25.14
CA GLY A 7 -19.69 -21.37 -23.82
C GLY A 7 -18.76 -20.35 -23.13
N VAL A 8 -17.92 -19.63 -23.89
CA VAL A 8 -17.02 -18.60 -23.35
C VAL A 8 -17.81 -17.35 -22.96
N GLU A 9 -18.73 -16.89 -23.82
CA GLU A 9 -19.59 -15.73 -23.53
C GLU A 9 -20.49 -15.98 -22.30
N ALA A 10 -21.04 -17.18 -22.14
CA ALA A 10 -21.84 -17.55 -20.97
C ALA A 10 -21.02 -17.53 -19.66
N ASN A 11 -19.77 -18.00 -19.69
CA ASN A 11 -18.87 -17.95 -18.54
C ASN A 11 -18.45 -16.52 -18.18
N GLU A 12 -18.14 -15.68 -19.16
CA GLU A 12 -17.81 -14.25 -18.94
C GLU A 12 -18.99 -13.48 -18.35
N LEU A 13 -20.21 -13.75 -18.82
CA LEU A 13 -21.42 -13.15 -18.28
C LEU A 13 -21.67 -13.58 -16.83
N GLN A 14 -21.51 -14.88 -16.54
CA GLN A 14 -21.63 -15.43 -15.20
C GLN A 14 -20.62 -14.81 -14.23
N ASP A 15 -19.35 -14.69 -14.64
CA ASP A 15 -18.29 -14.04 -13.86
C ASP A 15 -18.57 -12.55 -13.60
N SER A 16 -19.15 -11.87 -14.58
CA SER A 16 -19.55 -10.47 -14.47
C SER A 16 -20.69 -10.28 -13.46
N ILE A 17 -21.69 -11.15 -13.48
CA ILE A 17 -22.81 -11.13 -12.52
C ILE A 17 -22.30 -11.40 -11.11
N LEU A 18 -21.46 -12.41 -10.90
CA LEU A 18 -20.88 -12.73 -9.60
C LEU A 18 -20.04 -11.57 -9.03
N LYS A 19 -19.29 -10.86 -9.89
CA LYS A 19 -18.53 -9.67 -9.49
C LYS A 19 -19.43 -8.52 -9.08
N MET A 20 -20.55 -8.30 -9.78
CA MET A 20 -21.53 -7.27 -9.45
C MET A 20 -22.20 -7.57 -8.09
N GLU A 21 -22.69 -8.78 -7.88
CA GLU A 21 -23.29 -9.20 -6.61
C GLU A 21 -22.31 -9.08 -5.44
N SER A 22 -21.05 -9.51 -5.63
CA SER A 22 -20.00 -9.38 -4.62
C SER A 22 -19.73 -7.91 -4.26
N ASN A 23 -19.73 -7.01 -5.25
CA ASN A 23 -19.52 -5.58 -5.03
C ASN A 23 -20.70 -4.94 -4.29
N GLU A 24 -21.95 -5.31 -4.60
CA GLU A 24 -23.14 -4.82 -3.90
C GLU A 24 -23.17 -5.25 -2.42
N ILE A 25 -22.83 -6.51 -2.15
CA ILE A 25 -22.69 -7.03 -0.78
C ILE A 25 -21.62 -6.24 -0.02
N GLU A 26 -20.47 -6.00 -0.65
CA GLU A 26 -19.38 -5.25 -0.03
C GLU A 26 -19.80 -3.80 0.26
N GLN A 27 -20.46 -3.13 -0.69
CA GLN A 27 -20.95 -1.76 -0.49
C GLN A 27 -21.99 -1.68 0.64
N SER A 28 -22.90 -2.65 0.71
CA SER A 28 -23.85 -2.74 1.82
C SER A 28 -23.15 -2.87 3.18
N LYS A 29 -22.13 -3.73 3.27
CA LYS A 29 -21.33 -3.91 4.48
C LYS A 29 -20.53 -2.65 4.84
N VAL A 30 -20.03 -1.90 3.87
CA VAL A 30 -19.40 -0.59 4.10
C VAL A 30 -20.37 0.38 4.76
N GLY A 31 -21.62 0.46 4.27
CA GLY A 31 -22.65 1.32 4.86
C GLY A 31 -22.98 0.94 6.29
N ILE A 32 -23.15 -0.36 6.58
CA ILE A 32 -23.43 -0.88 7.93
C ILE A 32 -22.25 -0.57 8.88
N MET A 33 -21.01 -0.90 8.45
CA MET A 33 -19.83 -0.64 9.26
C MET A 33 -19.66 0.86 9.54
N ARG A 34 -19.89 1.72 8.54
CA ARG A 34 -19.83 3.18 8.70
C ARG A 34 -20.78 3.64 9.81
N ALA A 35 -22.03 3.23 9.75
CA ALA A 35 -23.03 3.62 10.76
C ALA A 35 -22.59 3.19 12.18
N LEU A 36 -22.04 1.99 12.33
CA LEU A 36 -21.57 1.47 13.61
C LEU A 36 -20.38 2.27 14.15
N VAL A 37 -19.35 2.52 13.32
CA VAL A 37 -18.14 3.20 13.78
C VAL A 37 -18.37 4.70 14.02
N GLU A 38 -19.23 5.37 13.25
CA GLU A 38 -19.60 6.77 13.46
C GLU A 38 -20.45 6.98 14.74
N ALA A 39 -21.23 5.98 15.13
CA ALA A 39 -21.98 6.01 16.38
C ALA A 39 -21.05 5.90 17.60
N GLU A 40 -19.94 5.16 17.48
CA GLU A 40 -18.99 4.95 18.57
C GLU A 40 -17.89 6.03 18.62
N ASP A 41 -17.38 6.48 17.47
CA ASP A 41 -16.36 7.52 17.35
C ASP A 41 -16.73 8.52 16.23
N PRO A 42 -17.18 9.75 16.59
CA PRO A 42 -17.56 10.76 15.61
C PRO A 42 -16.45 11.15 14.61
N SER A 43 -15.17 10.95 14.94
CA SER A 43 -14.06 11.22 14.02
C SER A 43 -14.05 10.30 12.80
N ALA A 44 -14.78 9.17 12.86
CA ALA A 44 -14.97 8.28 11.73
C ALA A 44 -15.67 8.95 10.53
N LYS A 45 -16.41 10.05 10.74
CA LYS A 45 -17.09 10.81 9.68
C LYS A 45 -16.11 11.43 8.67
N GLU A 46 -14.91 11.77 9.13
CA GLU A 46 -13.85 12.36 8.28
C GLU A 46 -13.15 11.33 7.38
N VAL A 47 -13.42 10.03 7.60
CA VAL A 47 -12.76 8.94 6.88
C VAL A 47 -13.58 8.53 5.67
N ASP A 48 -12.93 8.33 4.52
CA ASP A 48 -13.60 7.92 3.29
C ASP A 48 -14.06 6.44 3.31
N ASN A 49 -14.96 6.07 2.39
CA ASN A 49 -15.46 4.71 2.25
C ASN A 49 -14.37 3.72 1.79
N PHE A 50 -13.33 4.19 1.10
CA PHE A 50 -12.23 3.33 0.67
C PHE A 50 -11.41 2.84 1.87
N MET A 51 -11.21 3.69 2.88
CA MET A 51 -10.56 3.27 4.12
C MET A 51 -11.40 2.21 4.84
N ILE A 52 -12.70 2.42 5.03
CA ILE A 52 -13.62 1.45 5.67
C ILE A 52 -13.58 0.12 4.92
N ARG A 53 -13.63 0.15 3.58
CA ARG A 53 -13.54 -1.03 2.73
C ARG A 53 -12.24 -1.81 2.95
N ARG A 54 -11.10 -1.12 3.08
CA ARG A 54 -9.80 -1.78 3.37
C ARG A 54 -9.84 -2.56 4.68
N PHE A 55 -10.44 -2.00 5.73
CA PHE A 55 -10.59 -2.69 7.01
C PHE A 55 -11.53 -3.89 6.93
N LEU A 56 -12.63 -3.78 6.19
CA LEU A 56 -13.54 -4.89 5.92
C LEU A 56 -12.82 -6.04 5.19
N ARG A 57 -12.10 -5.74 4.11
CA ARG A 57 -11.34 -6.73 3.34
C ARG A 57 -10.24 -7.39 4.19
N ALA A 58 -9.59 -6.65 5.08
CA ALA A 58 -8.59 -7.18 5.99
C ALA A 58 -9.17 -8.14 7.06
N ARG A 59 -10.48 -8.28 7.13
CA ARG A 59 -11.21 -9.16 8.06
C ARG A 59 -12.28 -9.98 7.35
N ASP A 60 -12.05 -10.34 6.08
CA ASP A 60 -12.93 -11.21 5.28
C ASP A 60 -14.39 -10.73 5.27
N LEU A 61 -14.60 -9.42 5.26
CA LEU A 61 -15.89 -8.74 5.33
C LEU A 61 -16.69 -9.02 6.61
N ASP A 62 -16.02 -9.41 7.69
CA ASP A 62 -16.59 -9.51 9.03
C ASP A 62 -16.70 -8.11 9.64
N ILE A 63 -17.93 -7.61 9.73
CA ILE A 63 -18.22 -6.22 10.14
C ILE A 63 -17.76 -5.97 11.58
N GLU A 64 -18.00 -6.89 12.50
CA GLU A 64 -17.65 -6.73 13.91
C GLU A 64 -16.13 -6.65 14.09
N LYS A 65 -15.39 -7.61 13.53
CA LYS A 65 -13.92 -7.63 13.60
C LYS A 65 -13.30 -6.43 12.90
N ALA A 66 -13.87 -6.02 11.76
CA ALA A 66 -13.41 -4.86 11.01
C ALA A 66 -13.64 -3.55 11.78
N SER A 67 -14.83 -3.37 12.36
CA SER A 67 -15.17 -2.20 13.19
C SER A 67 -14.26 -2.08 14.40
N ASN A 68 -14.05 -3.16 15.13
CA ASN A 68 -13.15 -3.20 16.27
C ASN A 68 -11.71 -2.83 15.90
N LEU A 69 -11.20 -3.33 14.75
CA LEU A 69 -9.87 -2.99 14.26
C LEU A 69 -9.80 -1.52 13.85
N PHE A 70 -10.81 -1.02 13.16
CA PHE A 70 -10.88 0.36 12.69
C PHE A 70 -10.92 1.36 13.84
N LEU A 71 -11.74 1.12 14.85
CA LEU A 71 -11.81 1.97 16.06
C LEU A 71 -10.49 1.97 16.84
N LYS A 72 -9.79 0.82 16.92
CA LYS A 72 -8.44 0.78 17.48
C LYS A 72 -7.46 1.62 16.66
N TYR A 73 -7.56 1.57 15.33
CA TYR A 73 -6.76 2.39 14.43
C TYR A 73 -7.02 3.89 14.65
N LEU A 74 -8.28 4.33 14.75
CA LEU A 74 -8.62 5.73 15.00
C LEU A 74 -8.01 6.24 16.32
N ARG A 75 -8.20 5.50 17.42
CA ARG A 75 -7.60 5.85 18.73
C ARG A 75 -6.09 5.91 18.69
N TRP A 76 -5.46 4.93 18.03
CA TRP A 76 -4.02 4.94 17.83
C TRP A 76 -3.58 6.15 16.98
N ARG A 77 -4.29 6.45 15.92
CA ARG A 77 -3.99 7.59 15.03
C ARG A 77 -4.06 8.91 15.79
N GLN A 78 -5.09 9.14 16.58
CA GLN A 78 -5.25 10.33 17.41
C GLN A 78 -4.09 10.52 18.41
N THR A 79 -3.58 9.41 18.96
CA THR A 79 -2.47 9.45 19.92
C THR A 79 -1.12 9.59 19.24
N PHE A 80 -0.89 8.86 18.15
CA PHE A 80 0.42 8.79 17.48
C PHE A 80 0.65 9.96 16.50
N VAL A 81 -0.41 10.48 15.91
CA VAL A 81 -0.39 11.58 14.93
C VAL A 81 -1.36 12.68 15.35
N PRO A 82 -1.15 13.32 16.52
CA PRO A 82 -2.13 14.23 17.11
C PRO A 82 -2.43 15.46 16.24
N ASN A 83 -1.50 15.85 15.37
CA ASN A 83 -1.65 16.99 14.45
C ASN A 83 -2.22 16.58 13.07
N GLY A 84 -2.76 15.36 12.93
CA GLY A 84 -3.33 14.84 11.68
C GLY A 84 -2.31 14.34 10.67
N SER A 85 -1.07 14.84 10.69
CA SER A 85 0.05 14.39 9.82
C SER A 85 1.38 14.46 10.55
N ILE A 86 2.35 13.69 10.07
CA ILE A 86 3.75 13.76 10.52
C ILE A 86 4.50 14.67 9.56
N GLY A 87 5.18 15.69 10.10
CA GLY A 87 6.01 16.61 9.33
C GLY A 87 7.42 16.06 9.07
N ALA A 88 8.06 16.53 8.00
CA ALA A 88 9.45 16.15 7.68
C ALA A 88 10.44 16.54 8.81
N SER A 89 10.14 17.61 9.55
CA SER A 89 10.94 18.07 10.70
C SER A 89 10.92 17.11 11.91
N GLU A 90 9.98 16.17 11.95
CA GLU A 90 9.87 15.18 13.02
C GLU A 90 10.72 13.91 12.75
N ILE A 91 11.25 13.78 11.53
CA ILE A 91 11.93 12.58 11.03
C ILE A 91 13.24 12.91 10.27
N PRO A 92 14.05 13.89 10.68
CA PRO A 92 15.19 14.36 9.91
C PRO A 92 16.26 13.28 9.72
N ASN A 93 16.51 12.45 10.76
CA ASN A 93 17.52 11.39 10.69
C ASN A 93 17.10 10.26 9.75
N GLU A 94 15.81 10.02 9.57
CA GLU A 94 15.31 9.02 8.64
C GLU A 94 15.34 9.53 7.19
N LEU A 95 15.04 10.81 6.97
CA LEU A 95 15.04 11.43 5.64
C LEU A 95 16.45 11.59 5.07
N VAL A 96 17.45 11.92 5.89
CA VAL A 96 18.84 12.12 5.42
C VAL A 96 19.44 10.89 4.72
N HIS A 97 18.92 9.70 5.01
CA HIS A 97 19.40 8.47 4.40
C HIS A 97 18.91 8.25 2.97
N ASN A 98 17.94 9.03 2.50
CA ASN A 98 17.38 8.93 1.14
C ASN A 98 17.11 7.46 0.75
N LYS A 99 16.39 6.74 1.61
CA LYS A 99 16.16 5.30 1.44
C LYS A 99 14.82 4.95 0.82
N VAL A 100 13.86 5.89 0.77
CA VAL A 100 12.53 5.70 0.18
C VAL A 100 12.27 6.76 -0.88
N PHE A 101 11.78 6.31 -2.02
CA PHE A 101 11.47 7.15 -3.18
C PHE A 101 10.07 6.82 -3.68
N MET A 102 9.38 7.82 -4.20
CA MET A 102 8.13 7.62 -4.93
C MET A 102 8.38 7.79 -6.42
N GLN A 103 7.73 6.92 -7.19
CA GLN A 103 7.78 6.94 -8.65
C GLN A 103 6.37 7.15 -9.22
N GLY A 104 6.22 7.03 -10.54
CA GLY A 104 4.95 7.09 -11.22
C GLY A 104 4.00 5.94 -10.85
N LEU A 105 3.27 5.46 -11.84
CA LEU A 105 2.29 4.38 -11.68
C LEU A 105 2.71 3.16 -12.49
N ASP A 106 2.36 1.97 -12.01
CA ASP A 106 2.46 0.75 -12.79
C ASP A 106 1.30 0.62 -13.80
N LYS A 107 1.31 -0.45 -14.61
CA LYS A 107 0.28 -0.73 -15.63
C LYS A 107 -1.14 -0.91 -15.05
N ASN A 108 -1.25 -1.16 -13.75
CA ASN A 108 -2.54 -1.30 -13.04
C ASN A 108 -2.93 -0.01 -12.30
N GLY A 109 -2.24 1.11 -12.53
CA GLY A 109 -2.50 2.39 -11.86
C GLY A 109 -2.09 2.41 -10.37
N ARG A 110 -1.20 1.50 -9.93
CA ARG A 110 -0.70 1.45 -8.55
C ARG A 110 0.53 2.38 -8.43
N PRO A 111 0.60 3.25 -7.42
CA PRO A 111 1.81 4.02 -7.14
C PRO A 111 3.01 3.10 -6.91
N ILE A 112 4.16 3.47 -7.46
CA ILE A 112 5.42 2.74 -7.30
C ILE A 112 6.23 3.39 -6.20
N VAL A 113 6.69 2.60 -5.24
CA VAL A 113 7.59 2.99 -4.16
C VAL A 113 8.88 2.19 -4.27
N VAL A 114 10.02 2.85 -4.20
CA VAL A 114 11.34 2.21 -4.20
C VAL A 114 11.99 2.37 -2.85
N ILE A 115 12.44 1.27 -2.24
CA ILE A 115 13.09 1.24 -0.94
C ILE A 115 14.50 0.64 -1.11
N PHE A 116 15.54 1.40 -0.75
CA PHE A 116 16.91 0.93 -0.71
C PHE A 116 17.26 0.43 0.69
N GLY A 117 17.16 -0.88 0.90
CA GLY A 117 17.42 -1.52 2.19
C GLY A 117 18.82 -1.28 2.72
N GLY A 118 19.84 -1.26 1.85
CA GLY A 118 21.23 -1.00 2.23
C GLY A 118 21.50 0.41 2.76
N ARG A 119 20.59 1.37 2.52
CA ARG A 119 20.70 2.73 3.05
C ARG A 119 20.07 2.89 4.43
N HIS A 120 19.36 1.87 4.93
CA HIS A 120 18.78 1.93 6.27
C HIS A 120 19.90 1.85 7.32
N LYS A 121 19.81 2.71 8.33
CA LYS A 121 20.64 2.65 9.53
C LYS A 121 19.71 2.56 10.73
N GLN A 122 20.09 1.70 11.68
CA GLN A 122 19.37 1.63 12.95
C GLN A 122 19.60 2.91 13.74
N ASN A 123 18.53 3.68 13.90
CA ASN A 123 18.50 4.92 14.67
C ASN A 123 17.42 4.81 15.76
N ASN A 124 16.79 5.92 16.10
CA ASN A 124 15.70 5.97 17.04
C ASN A 124 14.46 5.24 16.50
N ILE A 125 14.01 4.22 17.21
CA ILE A 125 12.85 3.40 16.83
C ILE A 125 11.54 4.23 16.74
N GLU A 126 11.40 5.25 17.56
CA GLU A 126 10.20 6.12 17.53
C GLU A 126 10.20 6.99 16.27
N GLU A 127 11.35 7.51 15.87
CA GLU A 127 11.48 8.24 14.61
C GLU A 127 11.26 7.33 13.40
N LEU A 128 11.75 6.09 13.44
CA LEU A 128 11.48 5.10 12.41
C LEU A 128 9.98 4.80 12.28
N LYS A 129 9.26 4.63 13.40
CA LYS A 129 7.80 4.43 13.36
C LYS A 129 7.08 5.63 12.73
N ARG A 130 7.48 6.86 13.08
CA ARG A 130 6.97 8.09 12.48
C ARG A 130 7.26 8.14 10.98
N PHE A 131 8.48 7.78 10.58
CA PHE A 131 8.87 7.70 9.17
C PHE A 131 8.03 6.70 8.37
N VAL A 132 7.73 5.53 8.94
CA VAL A 132 6.86 4.53 8.29
C VAL A 132 5.46 5.11 8.08
N VAL A 133 4.88 5.76 9.09
CA VAL A 133 3.55 6.39 8.98
C VAL A 133 3.57 7.54 7.96
N TYR A 134 4.57 8.40 8.01
CA TYR A 134 4.79 9.47 7.02
C TYR A 134 4.83 8.91 5.59
N THR A 135 5.60 7.84 5.38
CA THR A 135 5.73 7.18 4.07
C THR A 135 4.39 6.63 3.60
N LEU A 136 3.65 5.92 4.46
CA LEU A 136 2.34 5.36 4.12
C LEU A 136 1.31 6.46 3.83
N ASP A 137 1.30 7.55 4.59
CA ASP A 137 0.42 8.69 4.35
C ASP A 137 0.70 9.34 2.98
N LYS A 138 1.98 9.53 2.64
CA LYS A 138 2.39 10.02 1.32
C LYS A 138 1.97 9.10 0.19
N ILE A 139 2.13 7.79 0.34
CA ILE A 139 1.69 6.79 -0.65
C ILE A 139 0.18 6.87 -0.82
N CYS A 140 -0.57 6.85 0.28
CA CYS A 140 -2.03 6.90 0.25
C CYS A 140 -2.56 8.17 -0.40
N SER A 141 -1.94 9.33 -0.15
CA SER A 141 -2.36 10.60 -0.75
C SER A 141 -2.16 10.67 -2.27
N ARG A 142 -1.30 9.81 -2.82
CA ARG A 142 -1.02 9.71 -4.26
C ARG A 142 -1.77 8.59 -4.97
N MET A 143 -2.54 7.79 -4.23
CA MET A 143 -3.36 6.76 -4.86
C MET A 143 -4.46 7.40 -5.70
N PRO A 144 -4.60 7.02 -6.98
CA PRO A 144 -5.78 7.40 -7.77
C PRO A 144 -7.07 6.93 -7.11
N GLY A 145 -8.17 7.64 -7.37
CA GLY A 145 -9.48 7.26 -6.82
C GLY A 145 -9.83 5.80 -7.13
N GLY A 146 -10.20 5.05 -6.12
CA GLY A 146 -10.50 3.61 -6.23
C GLY A 146 -9.30 2.67 -6.17
N GLN A 147 -8.06 3.17 -6.21
CA GLN A 147 -6.85 2.35 -6.01
C GLN A 147 -6.61 2.11 -4.52
N GLU A 148 -6.41 0.86 -4.13
CA GLU A 148 -6.19 0.46 -2.74
C GLU A 148 -4.84 -0.22 -2.52
N LYS A 149 -4.05 -0.37 -3.59
CA LYS A 149 -2.77 -1.08 -3.57
C LYS A 149 -1.67 -0.18 -4.11
N PHE A 150 -0.45 -0.44 -3.69
CA PHE A 150 0.76 0.14 -4.27
C PHE A 150 1.75 -0.97 -4.60
N MET A 151 2.69 -0.69 -5.50
CA MET A 151 3.81 -1.56 -5.80
C MET A 151 5.02 -1.09 -5.01
N CYS A 152 5.74 -2.01 -4.37
CA CYS A 152 6.98 -1.74 -3.66
C CYS A 152 8.13 -2.50 -4.32
N ILE A 153 9.16 -1.78 -4.75
CA ILE A 153 10.43 -2.34 -5.19
C ILE A 153 11.41 -2.21 -4.02
N ALA A 154 11.77 -3.32 -3.39
CA ALA A 154 12.75 -3.34 -2.31
C ALA A 154 14.12 -3.77 -2.87
N ASP A 155 15.04 -2.81 -3.04
CA ASP A 155 16.42 -3.08 -3.42
C ASP A 155 17.22 -3.47 -2.18
N LEU A 156 17.68 -4.72 -2.17
CA LEU A 156 18.44 -5.30 -1.06
C LEU A 156 19.95 -5.18 -1.21
N LYS A 157 20.44 -4.46 -2.22
CA LYS A 157 21.88 -4.23 -2.41
C LYS A 157 22.47 -3.51 -1.20
N GLY A 158 23.51 -4.11 -0.59
CA GLY A 158 24.13 -3.58 0.62
C GLY A 158 23.34 -3.79 1.91
N TRP A 159 22.21 -4.53 1.86
CA TRP A 159 21.49 -4.94 3.06
C TRP A 159 22.20 -6.09 3.76
N GLY A 160 22.26 -6.07 5.10
CA GLY A 160 22.93 -7.07 5.93
C GLY A 160 22.63 -6.90 7.42
N TYR A 161 23.31 -7.64 8.28
CA TYR A 161 23.04 -7.66 9.73
C TYR A 161 23.11 -6.28 10.41
N SER A 162 23.94 -5.37 9.92
CA SER A 162 24.12 -4.05 10.50
C SER A 162 22.95 -3.09 10.24
N ASN A 163 22.09 -3.41 9.30
CA ASN A 163 20.97 -2.57 8.89
C ASN A 163 19.65 -3.35 8.71
N SER A 164 19.58 -4.57 9.30
CA SER A 164 18.37 -5.40 9.25
C SER A 164 17.60 -5.36 10.56
N ASP A 165 16.31 -5.06 10.50
CA ASP A 165 15.35 -5.42 11.53
C ASP A 165 14.61 -6.71 11.12
N ILE A 166 15.14 -7.85 11.56
CA ILE A 166 14.60 -9.17 11.19
C ILE A 166 13.13 -9.33 11.62
N ARG A 167 12.70 -8.73 12.73
CA ARG A 167 11.32 -8.84 13.24
C ARG A 167 10.36 -8.06 12.35
N GLY A 168 10.72 -6.84 11.98
CA GLY A 168 9.95 -6.04 11.01
C GLY A 168 9.87 -6.72 9.65
N TYR A 169 10.95 -7.37 9.23
CA TYR A 169 11.01 -8.12 7.96
C TYR A 169 10.07 -9.32 7.94
N LEU A 170 10.12 -10.16 8.98
CA LEU A 170 9.25 -11.33 9.08
C LEU A 170 7.76 -10.93 9.16
N ALA A 171 7.45 -9.84 9.85
CA ALA A 171 6.10 -9.28 9.88
C ALA A 171 5.65 -8.80 8.49
N ALA A 172 6.51 -8.10 7.74
CA ALA A 172 6.22 -7.68 6.39
C ALA A 172 6.01 -8.85 5.43
N LEU A 173 6.87 -9.89 5.49
CA LEU A 173 6.75 -11.10 4.66
C LEU A 173 5.41 -11.84 4.84
N SER A 174 4.82 -11.79 6.03
CA SER A 174 3.54 -12.45 6.31
C SER A 174 2.32 -11.73 5.73
N ILE A 175 2.47 -10.45 5.35
CA ILE A 175 1.38 -9.57 4.91
C ILE A 175 1.48 -9.25 3.42
N LEU A 176 2.71 -9.25 2.86
CA LEU A 176 2.99 -8.81 1.50
C LEU A 176 3.11 -10.00 0.54
N GLN A 177 2.56 -9.83 -0.66
CA GLN A 177 2.84 -10.74 -1.76
C GLN A 177 4.23 -10.39 -2.34
N ILE A 178 5.25 -11.22 -2.07
CA ILE A 178 6.65 -10.94 -2.41
C ILE A 178 7.11 -11.83 -3.55
N ILE A 179 7.75 -11.22 -4.55
CA ILE A 179 8.45 -11.90 -5.65
C ILE A 179 9.93 -11.56 -5.52
N PHE A 180 10.77 -12.60 -5.37
CA PHE A 180 12.23 -12.41 -5.38
C PHE A 180 12.74 -12.42 -6.83
N VAL A 181 13.51 -11.39 -7.21
CA VAL A 181 14.02 -11.20 -8.56
C VAL A 181 15.54 -11.12 -8.53
N GLU A 182 16.22 -11.94 -9.35
CA GLU A 182 17.67 -11.86 -9.53
C GLU A 182 18.05 -10.69 -10.46
N ASN A 183 19.23 -10.09 -10.25
CA ASN A 183 19.71 -8.94 -11.04
C ASN A 183 19.67 -9.16 -12.55
N LYS A 184 19.99 -10.37 -13.02
CA LYS A 184 20.01 -10.72 -14.46
C LYS A 184 18.63 -10.65 -15.13
N SER A 185 17.54 -10.82 -14.38
CA SER A 185 16.16 -10.79 -14.86
C SER A 185 15.38 -9.57 -14.37
N LEU A 186 16.03 -8.68 -13.59
CA LEU A 186 15.36 -7.57 -12.92
C LEU A 186 14.58 -6.69 -13.89
N ARG A 187 15.22 -6.17 -14.92
CA ARG A 187 14.57 -5.26 -15.88
C ARG A 187 13.40 -5.93 -16.60
N SER A 188 13.58 -7.14 -17.11
CA SER A 188 12.52 -7.86 -17.82
C SER A 188 11.33 -8.19 -16.91
N THR A 189 11.59 -8.53 -15.66
CA THR A 189 10.52 -8.79 -14.67
C THR A 189 9.76 -7.51 -14.34
N LEU A 190 10.44 -6.39 -14.11
CA LEU A 190 9.79 -5.11 -13.81
C LEU A 190 8.95 -4.61 -14.99
N LEU A 191 9.40 -4.81 -16.23
CA LEU A 191 8.65 -4.42 -17.44
C LEU A 191 7.35 -5.22 -17.66
N ASN A 192 7.13 -6.32 -16.96
CA ASN A 192 5.82 -7.00 -16.98
C ASN A 192 4.74 -6.13 -16.36
N ASP A 193 5.06 -5.42 -15.27
CA ASP A 193 4.12 -4.62 -14.47
C ASP A 193 4.27 -3.11 -14.66
N ILE A 194 5.43 -2.63 -15.14
CA ILE A 194 5.76 -1.20 -15.24
C ILE A 194 6.09 -0.85 -16.69
N ASP A 195 5.50 0.23 -17.20
CA ASP A 195 5.89 0.76 -18.51
C ASP A 195 7.30 1.34 -18.47
N GLU A 196 8.04 1.23 -19.57
CA GLU A 196 9.43 1.69 -19.64
C GLU A 196 9.59 3.17 -19.27
N SER A 197 8.62 4.01 -19.65
CA SER A 197 8.57 5.43 -19.30
C SER A 197 8.37 5.68 -17.80
N GLN A 198 7.84 4.72 -17.06
CA GLN A 198 7.58 4.79 -15.61
C GLN A 198 8.63 4.00 -14.81
N LEU A 199 9.47 3.22 -15.50
CA LEU A 199 10.52 2.45 -14.84
C LEU A 199 11.60 3.40 -14.29
N PRO A 200 12.03 3.23 -13.01
CA PRO A 200 13.10 4.02 -12.43
C PRO A 200 14.42 3.94 -13.22
N ASP A 201 15.13 5.06 -13.34
CA ASP A 201 16.44 5.15 -13.98
C ASP A 201 17.49 4.24 -13.31
N ALA A 202 17.40 4.06 -11.98
CA ALA A 202 18.22 3.12 -11.21
C ALA A 202 18.12 1.66 -11.71
N TYR A 203 17.05 1.32 -12.45
CA TYR A 203 16.81 -0.01 -13.03
C TYR A 203 16.80 0.03 -14.58
N ALA A 204 17.59 0.93 -15.14
CA ALA A 204 17.70 1.16 -16.60
C ALA A 204 16.36 1.59 -17.26
N GLY A 205 15.54 2.33 -16.54
CA GLY A 205 14.35 3.02 -17.03
C GLY A 205 14.62 4.47 -17.37
N GLN A 206 13.55 5.26 -17.50
CA GLN A 206 13.61 6.67 -17.93
C GLN A 206 13.20 7.66 -16.83
N LEU A 207 12.57 7.21 -15.76
CA LEU A 207 12.00 8.08 -14.74
C LEU A 207 12.98 8.30 -13.59
N PRO A 208 13.41 9.54 -13.29
CA PRO A 208 14.27 9.84 -12.15
C PRO A 208 13.62 9.46 -10.83
N LEU A 209 14.43 9.01 -9.87
CA LEU A 209 13.96 8.74 -8.51
C LEU A 209 13.64 10.05 -7.77
N VAL A 210 12.43 10.18 -7.21
CA VAL A 210 12.00 11.32 -6.41
C VAL A 210 12.00 10.93 -4.92
N PRO A 211 12.85 11.57 -4.08
CA PRO A 211 12.85 11.32 -2.65
C PRO A 211 11.46 11.54 -2.03
N ILE A 212 11.13 10.73 -1.01
CA ILE A 212 9.77 10.74 -0.41
C ILE A 212 9.38 12.11 0.15
N GLN A 213 10.33 12.90 0.62
CA GLN A 213 10.08 14.26 1.12
C GLN A 213 9.76 15.27 0.02
N ASP A 214 10.22 15.03 -1.20
CA ASP A 214 10.07 15.92 -2.36
C ASP A 214 8.88 15.48 -3.24
N ALA A 215 8.30 14.36 -2.90
CA ALA A 215 7.20 13.71 -3.61
C ALA A 215 5.83 14.24 -3.18
#